data_c4faeb2bcbcb9cdd13f4a25eb0bb4856
#
_entry.id   c4faeb2bcbcb9cdd13f4a25eb0bb4856
#
_cell.length_a   1.000
_cell.length_b   1.000
_cell.length_c   1.000
_cell.angle_alpha   90.00
_cell.angle_beta   90.00
_cell.angle_gamma   90.00
#
_symmetry.space_group_name_H-M   'P 1'
#
loop_
_entity.id
_entity.type
_entity.pdbx_description
1 polymer ?
#
loop_
_entity_poly.entity_id
_entity_poly.type
_entity_poly.pdbx_seq_one_letter_code
_entity_poly.pdbx_strand_id
1 'polypeptide(L)'
;VSMFRTPQVILFSADVPRAVRFYSGLGFTETFRVPTEGEPIHVDLVLDGYKIGIASVASTRDDHGLDPVPEGQRAAVILWTDDTASAYAQITGSGAPALASPHEWLGRLLIAWTADPDGNPIQIVQTL
;
A
#
# COMPACT_ATOMS: atom_id res chain seq x y z
N VAL A 1 20.03 -6.03 -22.53
CA VAL A 1 18.57 -5.96 -22.61
C VAL A 1 17.95 -6.89 -21.58
N SER A 2 17.02 -6.38 -20.79
CA SER A 2 16.33 -7.21 -19.81
C SER A 2 15.27 -8.09 -20.49
N MET A 3 15.19 -9.35 -20.05
CA MET A 3 14.14 -10.28 -20.45
C MET A 3 12.77 -9.88 -19.86
N PHE A 4 12.76 -9.07 -18.82
CA PHE A 4 11.54 -8.66 -18.10
C PHE A 4 11.29 -7.16 -18.26
N ARG A 5 10.05 -6.75 -18.10
CA ARG A 5 9.61 -5.35 -18.12
C ARG A 5 8.48 -5.13 -17.13
N THR A 6 8.25 -3.86 -16.82
CA THR A 6 7.09 -3.39 -16.05
C THR A 6 6.96 -4.08 -14.67
N PRO A 7 7.98 -3.96 -13.81
CA PRO A 7 7.89 -4.56 -12.48
C PRO A 7 6.70 -3.98 -11.72
N GLN A 8 6.04 -4.84 -10.94
CA GLN A 8 4.85 -4.48 -10.15
C GLN A 8 4.88 -5.29 -8.86
N VAL A 9 4.47 -4.67 -7.77
CA VAL A 9 4.34 -5.33 -6.47
C VAL A 9 2.87 -5.66 -6.23
N ILE A 10 2.60 -6.86 -5.72
CA ILE A 10 1.29 -7.27 -5.25
C ILE A 10 1.31 -7.29 -3.73
N LEU A 11 0.31 -6.67 -3.11
CA LEU A 11 0.05 -6.74 -1.68
C LEU A 11 -1.14 -7.67 -1.49
N PHE A 12 -0.96 -8.73 -0.70
CA PHE A 12 -2.04 -9.66 -0.41
C PHE A 12 -2.95 -9.08 0.68
N SER A 13 -4.25 -9.26 0.51
CA SER A 13 -5.24 -8.68 1.42
C SER A 13 -6.31 -9.71 1.80
N ALA A 14 -6.67 -9.72 3.07
CA ALA A 14 -7.82 -10.48 3.54
C ALA A 14 -9.14 -9.81 3.16
N ASP A 15 -9.10 -8.52 2.82
CA ASP A 15 -10.28 -7.71 2.49
C ASP A 15 -9.88 -6.69 1.41
N VAL A 16 -9.99 -7.09 0.15
CA VAL A 16 -9.57 -6.26 -0.99
C VAL A 16 -10.30 -4.92 -1.03
N PRO A 17 -11.65 -4.84 -0.88
CA PRO A 17 -12.32 -3.54 -0.88
C PRO A 17 -11.80 -2.58 0.20
N ARG A 18 -11.49 -3.08 1.37
CA ARG A 18 -10.95 -2.26 2.48
C ARG A 18 -9.56 -1.71 2.11
N ALA A 19 -8.69 -2.55 1.56
CA ALA A 19 -7.36 -2.12 1.13
C ALA A 19 -7.45 -1.08 0.00
N VAL A 20 -8.35 -1.30 -0.98
CA VAL A 20 -8.56 -0.35 -2.08
C VAL A 20 -9.03 1.00 -1.56
N ARG A 21 -9.96 1.03 -0.61
CA ARG A 21 -10.42 2.30 -0.01
C ARG A 21 -9.28 3.04 0.68
N PHE A 22 -8.43 2.31 1.41
CA PHE A 22 -7.27 2.91 2.08
C PHE A 22 -6.33 3.59 1.08
N TYR A 23 -5.86 2.85 0.07
CA TYR A 23 -4.92 3.39 -0.91
C TYR A 23 -5.54 4.48 -1.79
N SER A 24 -6.82 4.35 -2.14
CA SER A 24 -7.55 5.40 -2.86
C SER A 24 -7.60 6.70 -2.05
N GLY A 25 -7.76 6.60 -0.73
CA GLY A 25 -7.71 7.74 0.18
C GLY A 25 -6.34 8.42 0.23
N LEU A 26 -5.27 7.72 -0.14
CA LEU A 26 -3.91 8.27 -0.23
C LEU A 26 -3.62 8.90 -1.60
N GLY A 27 -4.53 8.76 -2.57
CA GLY A 27 -4.37 9.33 -3.90
C GLY A 27 -4.15 8.32 -5.01
N PHE A 28 -4.13 7.02 -4.72
CA PHE A 28 -4.07 6.01 -5.76
C PHE A 28 -5.37 5.96 -6.56
N THR A 29 -5.25 5.70 -7.85
CA THR A 29 -6.39 5.56 -8.77
C THR A 29 -6.49 4.12 -9.24
N GLU A 30 -7.69 3.56 -9.16
CA GLU A 30 -7.95 2.21 -9.67
C GLU A 30 -7.91 2.22 -11.20
N THR A 31 -7.15 1.31 -11.80
CA THR A 31 -7.00 1.19 -13.25
C THR A 31 -7.46 -0.16 -13.80
N PHE A 32 -7.63 -1.16 -12.94
CA PHE A 32 -8.04 -2.50 -13.36
C PHE A 32 -8.70 -3.20 -12.19
N ARG A 33 -9.70 -4.01 -12.48
CA ARG A 33 -10.43 -4.78 -11.48
C ARG A 33 -10.93 -6.08 -12.09
N VAL A 34 -10.78 -7.18 -11.36
CA VAL A 34 -11.36 -8.46 -11.75
C VAL A 34 -12.00 -9.14 -10.52
N PRO A 35 -13.23 -9.64 -10.61
CA PRO A 35 -14.21 -9.36 -11.68
C PRO A 35 -14.63 -7.89 -11.67
N THR A 36 -15.20 -7.42 -12.78
CA THR A 36 -15.63 -6.02 -12.91
C THR A 36 -16.84 -5.72 -12.04
N GLU A 37 -17.64 -6.72 -11.74
CA GLU A 37 -18.80 -6.60 -10.87
C GLU A 37 -18.69 -7.57 -9.69
N GLY A 38 -19.27 -7.21 -8.56
CA GLY A 38 -19.19 -7.97 -7.34
C GLY A 38 -17.89 -7.70 -6.59
N GLU A 39 -17.54 -8.59 -5.66
CA GLU A 39 -16.34 -8.44 -4.84
C GLU A 39 -15.10 -8.76 -5.65
N PRO A 40 -14.14 -7.83 -5.76
CA PRO A 40 -12.95 -8.07 -6.56
C PRO A 40 -11.99 -9.01 -5.86
N ILE A 41 -11.27 -9.80 -6.67
CA ILE A 41 -10.18 -10.66 -6.20
C ILE A 41 -8.83 -10.05 -6.50
N HIS A 42 -8.77 -9.09 -7.45
CA HIS A 42 -7.56 -8.36 -7.78
C HIS A 42 -7.92 -6.96 -8.27
N VAL A 43 -7.20 -5.96 -7.78
CA VAL A 43 -7.35 -4.56 -8.20
C VAL A 43 -5.96 -3.97 -8.41
N ASP A 44 -5.76 -3.29 -9.54
CA ASP A 44 -4.55 -2.50 -9.76
C ASP A 44 -4.81 -1.04 -9.41
N LEU A 45 -3.87 -0.44 -8.70
CA LEU A 45 -3.92 0.94 -8.25
C LEU A 45 -2.64 1.66 -8.70
N VAL A 46 -2.80 2.90 -9.17
CA VAL A 46 -1.68 3.70 -9.70
C VAL A 46 -1.58 5.04 -8.98
N LEU A 47 -0.36 5.42 -8.60
CA LEU A 47 -0.04 6.75 -8.10
C LEU A 47 1.26 7.20 -8.75
N ASP A 48 1.24 8.38 -9.37
CA ASP A 48 2.42 8.98 -10.02
C ASP A 48 3.13 8.02 -10.99
N GLY A 49 2.34 7.26 -11.74
CA GLY A 49 2.84 6.31 -12.72
C GLY A 49 3.30 4.96 -12.17
N TYR A 50 3.33 4.77 -10.85
CA TYR A 50 3.71 3.51 -10.23
C TYR A 50 2.48 2.70 -9.85
N LYS A 51 2.54 1.41 -10.16
CA LYS A 51 1.41 0.49 -9.98
C LYS A 51 1.68 -0.47 -8.83
N ILE A 52 0.66 -0.66 -7.99
CA ILE A 52 0.60 -1.76 -7.04
C ILE A 52 -0.65 -2.58 -7.32
N GLY A 53 -0.59 -3.88 -7.07
CA GLY A 53 -1.77 -4.75 -7.14
C GLY A 53 -2.22 -5.11 -5.74
N ILE A 54 -3.53 -5.19 -5.54
CA ILE A 54 -4.11 -5.73 -4.31
C ILE A 54 -4.78 -7.05 -4.70
N ALA A 55 -4.33 -8.15 -4.12
CA ALA A 55 -4.85 -9.48 -4.44
C ALA A 55 -5.46 -10.14 -3.21
N SER A 56 -6.58 -10.81 -3.40
CA SER A 56 -7.25 -11.58 -2.35
C SER A 56 -6.40 -12.77 -1.92
N VAL A 57 -6.22 -12.95 -0.62
CA VAL A 57 -5.55 -14.14 -0.06
C VAL A 57 -6.27 -15.41 -0.50
N ALA A 58 -7.60 -15.41 -0.41
CA ALA A 58 -8.41 -16.61 -0.74
C ALA A 58 -8.26 -17.00 -2.21
N SER A 59 -8.38 -16.04 -3.14
CA SER A 59 -8.26 -16.35 -4.57
C SER A 59 -6.83 -16.76 -4.94
N THR A 60 -5.83 -16.19 -4.28
CA THR A 60 -4.43 -16.56 -4.51
C THR A 60 -4.19 -18.02 -4.11
N ARG A 61 -4.79 -18.48 -3.03
CA ARG A 61 -4.75 -19.90 -2.64
C ARG A 61 -5.46 -20.78 -3.65
N ASP A 62 -6.69 -20.41 -4.01
CA ASP A 62 -7.56 -21.23 -4.85
C ASP A 62 -7.07 -21.29 -6.30
N ASP A 63 -6.63 -20.15 -6.85
CA ASP A 63 -6.29 -20.04 -8.27
C ASP A 63 -4.84 -20.37 -8.56
N HIS A 64 -3.94 -20.14 -7.60
CA HIS A 64 -2.50 -20.24 -7.84
C HIS A 64 -1.77 -21.23 -6.94
N GLY A 65 -2.45 -21.81 -5.96
CA GLY A 65 -1.84 -22.79 -5.06
C GLY A 65 -0.81 -22.22 -4.10
N LEU A 66 -0.81 -20.90 -3.91
CA LEU A 66 0.06 -20.22 -2.95
C LEU A 66 -0.64 -20.10 -1.61
N ASP A 67 0.13 -19.82 -0.57
CA ASP A 67 -0.42 -19.63 0.78
C ASP A 67 0.10 -18.33 1.39
N PRO A 68 -0.37 -17.17 0.92
CA PRO A 68 0.08 -15.90 1.45
C PRO A 68 -0.42 -15.69 2.88
N VAL A 69 0.38 -14.98 3.67
CA VAL A 69 -0.01 -14.57 5.02
C VAL A 69 -1.18 -13.59 4.92
N PRO A 70 -2.31 -13.85 5.64
CA PRO A 70 -3.51 -13.03 5.48
C PRO A 70 -3.39 -11.62 6.05
N GLU A 71 -2.51 -11.42 7.02
CA GLU A 71 -2.28 -10.12 7.63
C GLU A 71 -0.90 -10.06 8.27
N GLY A 72 -0.47 -8.86 8.63
CA GLY A 72 0.83 -8.62 9.22
C GLY A 72 1.81 -8.01 8.24
N GLN A 73 3.06 -7.87 8.68
CA GLN A 73 4.09 -7.22 7.89
C GLN A 73 4.64 -8.17 6.82
N ARG A 74 4.47 -7.80 5.55
CA ARG A 74 4.94 -8.57 4.40
C ARG A 74 5.76 -7.73 3.43
N ALA A 75 5.39 -6.46 3.31
CA ALA A 75 6.04 -5.49 2.44
C ALA A 75 5.89 -4.11 3.08
N ALA A 76 6.63 -3.14 2.60
CA ALA A 76 6.46 -1.75 2.99
C ALA A 76 6.25 -0.91 1.74
N VAL A 77 5.41 0.11 1.85
CA VAL A 77 5.18 1.09 0.79
C VAL A 77 5.79 2.41 1.24
N ILE A 78 6.56 3.04 0.36
CA ILE A 78 7.19 4.34 0.64
C ILE A 78 6.44 5.41 -0.14
N LEU A 79 5.97 6.43 0.55
CA LEU A 79 5.26 7.56 -0.04
C LEU A 79 6.03 8.85 0.26
N TRP A 80 6.48 9.53 -0.79
CA TRP A 80 7.15 10.82 -0.68
C TRP A 80 6.12 11.94 -0.59
N THR A 81 6.43 12.95 0.23
CA THR A 81 5.57 14.11 0.45
C THR A 81 6.42 15.35 0.68
N ASP A 82 5.82 16.51 0.58
CA ASP A 82 6.47 17.77 0.94
C ASP A 82 6.32 18.12 2.43
N ASP A 83 5.42 17.43 3.14
CA ASP A 83 5.14 17.70 4.56
C ASP A 83 4.78 16.39 5.28
N THR A 84 5.80 15.72 5.80
CA THR A 84 5.64 14.44 6.52
C THR A 84 4.74 14.61 7.75
N ALA A 85 4.92 15.67 8.53
CA ALA A 85 4.15 15.85 9.76
C ALA A 85 2.65 15.99 9.48
N SER A 86 2.30 16.79 8.47
CA SER A 86 0.90 16.99 8.07
C SER A 86 0.27 15.72 7.50
N ALA A 87 0.99 15.02 6.60
CA ALA A 87 0.51 13.77 6.01
C ALA A 87 0.30 12.70 7.08
N TYR A 88 1.25 12.56 7.99
CA TYR A 88 1.16 11.60 9.09
C TYR A 88 -0.04 11.89 9.99
N ALA A 89 -0.24 13.15 10.37
CA ALA A 89 -1.38 13.56 11.21
C ALA A 89 -2.71 13.25 10.53
N GLN A 90 -2.81 13.51 9.23
CA GLN A 90 -4.02 13.26 8.47
C GLN A 90 -4.34 11.76 8.39
N ILE A 91 -3.35 10.95 8.08
CA ILE A 91 -3.54 9.50 7.90
C ILE A 91 -3.86 8.83 9.24
N THR A 92 -3.12 9.15 10.30
CA THR A 92 -3.40 8.59 11.62
C THR A 92 -4.71 9.12 12.19
N GLY A 93 -5.06 10.37 11.91
CA GLY A 93 -6.36 10.95 12.27
C GLY A 93 -7.54 10.26 11.60
N SER A 94 -7.32 9.61 10.45
CA SER A 94 -8.34 8.82 9.75
C SER A 94 -8.42 7.37 10.23
N GLY A 95 -7.62 7.00 11.23
CA GLY A 95 -7.69 5.69 11.87
C GLY A 95 -6.51 4.76 11.60
N ALA A 96 -5.54 5.14 10.77
CA ALA A 96 -4.35 4.31 10.57
C ALA A 96 -3.46 4.32 11.82
N PRO A 97 -2.74 3.22 12.11
CA PRO A 97 -1.94 3.14 13.32
C PRO A 97 -0.73 4.07 13.29
N ALA A 98 -0.41 4.66 14.44
CA ALA A 98 0.77 5.50 14.64
C ALA A 98 1.94 4.59 15.03
N LEU A 99 2.75 4.17 14.08
CA LEU A 99 3.87 3.26 14.34
C LEU A 99 5.13 4.01 14.76
N ALA A 100 5.44 5.12 14.10
CA ALA A 100 6.56 5.98 14.47
C ALA A 100 6.25 7.41 14.04
N SER A 101 6.26 8.34 15.00
CA SER A 101 6.02 9.75 14.73
C SER A 101 7.16 10.36 13.92
N PRO A 102 6.94 11.54 13.28
CA PRO A 102 7.97 12.16 12.46
C PRO A 102 9.29 12.33 13.22
N HIS A 103 10.37 11.90 12.60
CA HIS A 103 11.71 11.98 13.15
C HIS A 103 12.74 12.13 12.02
N GLU A 104 13.85 12.76 12.31
CA GLU A 104 14.93 12.93 11.34
C GLU A 104 15.75 11.65 11.23
N TRP A 105 16.20 11.38 10.01
CA TRP A 105 17.08 10.25 9.72
C TRP A 105 18.16 10.69 8.73
N LEU A 106 19.40 10.29 8.99
CA LEU A 106 20.58 10.64 8.20
C LEU A 106 20.79 12.17 8.09
N GLY A 107 20.18 12.96 8.97
CA GLY A 107 20.30 14.42 8.96
C GLY A 107 19.68 15.10 7.74
N ARG A 108 18.92 14.40 6.89
CA ARG A 108 18.38 14.94 5.66
C ARG A 108 17.00 14.46 5.26
N LEU A 109 16.43 13.52 6.01
CA LEU A 109 15.09 13.01 5.78
C LEU A 109 14.25 13.19 7.03
N LEU A 110 12.97 13.50 6.85
CA LEU A 110 11.98 13.44 7.92
C LEU A 110 11.03 12.30 7.60
N ILE A 111 11.00 11.30 8.47
CA ILE A 111 10.30 10.03 8.23
C ILE A 111 9.27 9.78 9.33
N ALA A 112 8.12 9.26 8.93
CA ALA A 112 7.11 8.72 9.85
C ALA A 112 6.62 7.38 9.31
N TRP A 113 6.06 6.56 10.20
CA TRP A 113 5.55 5.24 9.81
C TRP A 113 4.12 5.06 10.30
N THR A 114 3.30 4.55 9.42
CA THR A 114 1.95 4.05 9.68
C THR A 114 1.82 2.66 9.05
N ALA A 115 0.61 2.15 8.89
CA ALA A 115 0.39 0.87 8.21
C ALA A 115 -0.92 0.90 7.44
N ASP A 116 -1.01 0.03 6.42
CA ASP A 116 -2.26 -0.21 5.74
C ASP A 116 -3.17 -1.14 6.56
N PRO A 117 -4.43 -1.36 6.13
CA PRO A 117 -5.36 -2.22 6.89
C PRO A 117 -4.93 -3.68 7.05
N ASP A 118 -4.04 -4.16 6.19
CA ASP A 118 -3.51 -5.53 6.25
C ASP A 118 -2.20 -5.62 7.03
N GLY A 119 -1.72 -4.52 7.60
CA GLY A 119 -0.53 -4.48 8.43
C GLY A 119 0.77 -4.25 7.69
N ASN A 120 0.73 -3.90 6.39
CA ASN A 120 1.93 -3.52 5.67
C ASN A 120 2.37 -2.12 6.09
N PRO A 121 3.62 -1.92 6.52
CA PRO A 121 4.08 -0.60 6.90
C PRO A 121 4.07 0.39 5.74
N ILE A 122 3.72 1.62 6.05
CA ILE A 122 3.76 2.76 5.12
C ILE A 122 4.77 3.76 5.67
N GLN A 123 5.81 4.04 4.90
CA GLN A 123 6.76 5.10 5.22
C GLN A 123 6.32 6.39 4.56
N ILE A 124 6.20 7.44 5.34
CA ILE A 124 5.92 8.80 4.85
C ILE A 124 7.21 9.58 4.98
N VAL A 125 7.72 10.12 3.89
CA VAL A 125 9.07 10.69 3.89
C VAL A 125 9.15 11.98 3.08
N GLN A 126 9.95 12.94 3.58
CA GLN A 126 10.31 14.15 2.86
C GLN A 126 11.80 14.41 2.98
N THR A 127 12.33 15.14 2.01
CA THR A 127 13.70 15.65 2.06
C THR A 127 13.71 16.95 2.90
N LEU A 128 14.62 17.02 3.84
CA LEU A 128 14.84 18.23 4.64
C LEU A 128 15.66 19.27 3.87
#